data_fb4d7ca9f419b2f74c129c55de72490d
#
_entry.id   fb4d7ca9f419b2f74c129c55de72490d
#
_cell.length_a   1.000
_cell.length_b   1.000
_cell.length_c   1.000
_cell.angle_alpha   90.00
_cell.angle_beta   90.00
_cell.angle_gamma   90.00
#
_symmetry.space_group_name_H-M   'P 1'
#
loop_
_entity.id
_entity.type
_entity.pdbx_description
1 polymer ?
#
loop_
_entity_poly.entity_id
_entity_poly.type
_entity_poly.pdbx_seq_one_letter_code
_entity_poly.pdbx_strand_id
1 'polypeptide(L)'
;MENVTYIDHPLVQHKISMLRKKTTGTNEFRTLVEEIATLMGYEALRDLPLEDVEVETPIETCMTPMLAGKKLAIVPILRAGLGMVNSILTLVPSAKVGHVGLYRDP
;
A
#
# COMPACT_ATOMS: atom_id res chain seq x y z
N MET A 1 21.09 2.37 -7.09
CA MET A 1 20.49 1.06 -7.20
C MET A 1 19.26 1.13 -8.06
N GLU A 2 19.20 0.24 -9.01
CA GLU A 2 18.15 0.29 -10.03
C GLU A 2 16.77 -0.04 -9.51
N ASN A 3 16.70 -0.75 -8.38
CA ASN A 3 15.41 -1.20 -7.86
C ASN A 3 14.87 -0.34 -6.72
N VAL A 4 15.42 0.87 -6.56
CA VAL A 4 14.98 1.77 -5.50
C VAL A 4 14.22 2.94 -6.11
N THR A 5 13.01 3.15 -5.60
CA THR A 5 12.20 4.28 -6.00
C THR A 5 12.04 5.21 -4.81
N TYR A 6 12.36 6.49 -5.02
CA TYR A 6 12.19 7.50 -4.00
C TYR A 6 10.86 8.19 -4.20
N ILE A 7 10.08 8.25 -3.15
CA ILE A 7 8.80 8.92 -3.18
C ILE A 7 8.97 10.26 -2.49
N ASP A 8 9.02 11.32 -3.30
CA ASP A 8 9.30 12.66 -2.80
C ASP A 8 8.08 13.58 -2.79
N HIS A 9 6.90 13.00 -2.86
CA HIS A 9 5.67 13.76 -2.84
C HIS A 9 5.59 14.63 -1.57
N PRO A 10 5.26 15.93 -1.70
CA PRO A 10 5.24 16.85 -0.57
C PRO A 10 4.37 16.38 0.59
N LEU A 11 3.24 15.76 0.30
CA LEU A 11 2.35 15.28 1.35
C LEU A 11 2.99 14.16 2.16
N VAL A 12 3.69 13.25 1.50
CA VAL A 12 4.40 12.17 2.21
C VAL A 12 5.51 12.76 3.07
N GLN A 13 6.27 13.72 2.53
CA GLN A 13 7.33 14.37 3.30
C GLN A 13 6.78 15.08 4.52
N HIS A 14 5.66 15.76 4.36
CA HIS A 14 5.00 16.46 5.46
C HIS A 14 4.59 15.47 6.55
N LYS A 15 3.95 14.36 6.18
CA LYS A 15 3.51 13.37 7.16
C LYS A 15 4.66 12.69 7.87
N ILE A 16 5.76 12.44 7.15
CA ILE A 16 6.96 11.89 7.78
C ILE A 16 7.53 12.88 8.79
N SER A 17 7.54 14.15 8.47
CA SER A 17 8.00 15.17 9.41
C SER A 17 7.15 15.22 10.67
N MET A 18 5.83 15.10 10.52
CA MET A 18 4.93 15.03 11.67
C MET A 18 5.17 13.78 12.52
N LEU A 19 5.43 12.66 11.84
CA LEU A 19 5.71 11.40 12.50
C LEU A 19 6.95 11.48 13.39
N ARG A 20 7.95 12.26 12.95
CA ARG A 20 9.21 12.38 13.66
C ARG A 20 9.18 13.32 14.84
N LYS A 21 8.10 14.05 15.03
CA LYS A 21 8.00 14.96 16.16
C LYS A 21 7.98 14.20 17.48
N LYS A 22 8.72 14.70 18.43
CA LYS A 22 8.78 14.17 19.77
C LYS A 22 7.40 14.17 20.46
N THR A 23 6.53 15.10 20.05
CA THR A 23 5.22 15.29 20.66
C THR A 23 4.11 14.43 20.04
N THR A 24 4.42 13.66 18.98
CA THR A 24 3.41 12.83 18.34
C THR A 24 2.98 11.70 19.27
N GLY A 25 1.70 11.65 19.60
CA GLY A 25 1.15 10.61 20.47
C GLY A 25 0.97 9.29 19.74
N THR A 26 0.65 8.24 20.50
CA THR A 26 0.53 6.88 19.97
C THR A 26 -0.54 6.76 18.89
N ASN A 27 -1.72 7.33 19.12
CA ASN A 27 -2.80 7.25 18.14
C ASN A 27 -2.48 8.05 16.89
N GLU A 28 -1.91 9.22 17.04
CA GLU A 28 -1.50 10.04 15.92
C GLU A 28 -0.40 9.36 15.11
N PHE A 29 0.56 8.75 15.80
CA PHE A 29 1.63 8.01 15.15
C PHE A 29 1.06 6.89 14.27
N ARG A 30 0.12 6.12 14.81
CA ARG A 30 -0.51 5.03 14.08
C ARG A 30 -1.25 5.53 12.85
N THR A 31 -2.02 6.61 13.00
CA THR A 31 -2.76 7.20 11.89
C THR A 31 -1.82 7.69 10.80
N LEU A 32 -0.72 8.34 11.18
CA LEU A 32 0.27 8.82 10.21
C LEU A 32 0.92 7.68 9.46
N VAL A 33 1.26 6.59 10.15
CA VAL A 33 1.84 5.42 9.50
C VAL A 33 0.87 4.84 8.48
N GLU A 34 -0.41 4.75 8.82
CA GLU A 34 -1.42 4.23 7.89
C GLU A 34 -1.58 5.13 6.68
N GLU A 35 -1.57 6.43 6.87
CA GLU A 35 -1.69 7.39 5.78
C GLU A 35 -0.48 7.33 4.85
N ILE A 36 0.71 7.28 5.43
CA ILE A 36 1.94 7.17 4.66
C ILE A 36 1.95 5.87 3.87
N ALA A 37 1.56 4.76 4.50
CA ALA A 37 1.49 3.47 3.84
C ALA A 37 0.53 3.49 2.65
N THR A 38 -0.62 4.15 2.80
CA THR A 38 -1.59 4.27 1.72
C THR A 38 -1.00 5.05 0.56
N LEU A 39 -0.38 6.19 0.83
CA LEU A 39 0.19 7.03 -0.22
C LEU A 39 1.35 6.35 -0.93
N MET A 40 2.25 5.74 -0.17
CA MET A 40 3.39 5.05 -0.75
C MET A 40 2.96 3.80 -1.49
N GLY A 41 1.98 3.09 -0.95
CA GLY A 41 1.43 1.90 -1.60
C GLY A 41 0.81 2.24 -2.96
N TYR A 42 0.06 3.32 -3.00
CA TYR A 42 -0.53 3.78 -4.25
C TYR A 42 0.55 4.00 -5.32
N GLU A 43 1.62 4.68 -4.95
CA GLU A 43 2.71 4.96 -5.89
C GLU A 43 3.48 3.70 -6.25
N ALA A 44 3.71 2.82 -5.28
CA ALA A 44 4.42 1.57 -5.52
C ALA A 44 3.67 0.64 -6.49
N LEU A 45 2.36 0.79 -6.58
CA LEU A 45 1.53 -0.04 -7.45
C LEU A 45 1.33 0.54 -8.85
N ARG A 46 2.04 1.62 -9.17
CA ARG A 46 1.90 2.30 -10.46
C ARG A 46 2.11 1.39 -11.65
N ASP A 47 2.99 0.41 -11.52
CA ASP A 47 3.37 -0.47 -12.61
C ASP A 47 2.54 -1.75 -12.73
N LEU A 48 1.42 -1.82 -12.02
CA LEU A 48 0.56 -2.99 -12.12
C LEU A 48 0.02 -3.13 -13.53
N PRO A 49 0.06 -4.34 -14.11
CA PRO A 49 -0.46 -4.54 -15.45
C PRO A 49 -1.98 -4.50 -15.47
N LEU A 50 -2.52 -3.99 -16.56
CA LEU A 50 -3.96 -3.96 -16.81
C LEU A 50 -4.26 -4.87 -17.99
N GLU A 51 -5.49 -5.37 -18.02
CA GLU A 51 -6.00 -6.08 -19.18
C GLU A 51 -7.40 -5.57 -19.49
N ASP A 52 -7.80 -5.64 -20.76
CA ASP A 52 -9.13 -5.23 -21.15
C ASP A 52 -10.10 -6.38 -20.87
N VAL A 53 -11.15 -6.06 -20.13
CA VAL A 53 -12.16 -7.02 -19.72
C VAL A 53 -13.52 -6.51 -20.15
N GLU A 54 -14.36 -7.43 -20.63
CA GLU A 54 -15.72 -7.09 -20.99
C GLU A 54 -16.51 -6.78 -19.73
N VAL A 55 -17.11 -5.59 -19.69
CA VAL A 55 -17.88 -5.14 -18.55
C VAL A 55 -19.26 -4.69 -19.03
N GLU A 56 -20.29 -5.20 -18.36
CA GLU A 56 -21.65 -4.78 -18.63
C GLU A 56 -21.94 -3.53 -17.80
N THR A 57 -22.18 -2.44 -18.49
CA THR A 57 -22.54 -1.19 -17.83
C THR A 57 -24.03 -0.94 -17.97
N PRO A 58 -24.61 0.02 -17.26
CA PRO A 58 -26.05 0.33 -17.41
C PRO A 58 -26.45 0.76 -18.82
N ILE A 59 -25.50 1.19 -19.62
CA ILE A 59 -25.78 1.67 -20.99
C ILE A 59 -25.47 0.61 -22.03
N GLU A 60 -24.31 -0.04 -21.89
CA GLU A 60 -23.88 -1.06 -22.87
C GLU A 60 -22.79 -1.91 -22.29
N THR A 61 -22.51 -3.02 -22.95
CA THR A 61 -21.35 -3.85 -22.63
C THR A 61 -20.15 -3.30 -23.40
N CYS A 62 -19.04 -3.11 -22.71
CA CYS A 62 -17.84 -2.57 -23.34
C CYS A 62 -16.57 -3.16 -22.71
N MET A 63 -15.46 -2.97 -23.41
CA MET A 63 -14.15 -3.41 -22.90
C MET A 63 -13.55 -2.29 -22.06
N THR A 64 -13.15 -2.62 -20.84
CA THR A 64 -12.54 -1.66 -19.93
C THR A 64 -11.27 -2.22 -19.31
N PRO A 65 -10.32 -1.34 -18.97
CA PRO A 65 -9.10 -1.81 -18.32
C PRO A 65 -9.34 -2.19 -16.86
N MET A 66 -8.88 -3.35 -16.49
CA MET A 66 -8.91 -3.82 -15.11
C MET A 66 -7.57 -4.46 -14.79
N LEU A 67 -7.26 -4.59 -13.52
CA LEU A 67 -6.01 -5.22 -13.12
C LEU A 67 -5.94 -6.62 -13.72
N ALA A 68 -4.82 -6.91 -14.38
CA ALA A 68 -4.60 -8.23 -14.95
C ALA A 68 -4.62 -9.27 -13.83
N GLY A 69 -5.38 -10.32 -14.03
CA GLY A 69 -5.82 -11.30 -13.05
C GLY A 69 -4.81 -11.94 -12.18
N LYS A 70 -3.73 -11.32 -11.85
CA LYS A 70 -2.80 -11.93 -11.01
C LYS A 70 -2.65 -11.27 -9.76
N LYS A 71 -1.99 -11.75 -9.03
CA LYS A 71 -1.90 -11.86 -7.69
C LYS A 71 -0.94 -10.87 -7.16
N LEU A 72 -1.44 -9.89 -6.46
CA LEU A 72 -0.65 -9.05 -5.58
C LEU A 72 -0.64 -9.74 -4.22
N ALA A 73 0.54 -9.96 -3.67
CA ALA A 73 0.70 -10.50 -2.33
C ALA A 73 1.34 -9.43 -1.45
N ILE A 74 0.81 -9.29 -0.24
CA ILE A 74 1.36 -8.39 0.75
C ILE A 74 2.02 -9.25 1.80
N VAL A 75 3.32 -9.03 2.03
CA VAL A 75 4.10 -9.83 2.97
C VAL A 75 4.70 -8.91 4.03
N PRO A 76 3.99 -8.64 5.12
CA PRO A 76 4.55 -7.80 6.17
C PRO A 76 5.57 -8.56 6.98
N ILE A 77 6.56 -7.85 7.47
CA ILE A 77 7.49 -8.42 8.43
C ILE A 77 6.86 -8.28 9.80
N LEU A 78 6.53 -9.42 10.38
CA LEU A 78 5.90 -9.42 11.69
C LEU A 78 6.93 -9.06 12.76
N ARG A 79 6.54 -8.21 13.69
CA ARG A 79 5.20 -7.63 13.78
C ARG A 79 5.19 -6.18 13.34
N ALA A 80 6.34 -5.70 12.92
CA ALA A 80 6.53 -4.29 12.62
C ALA A 80 5.64 -3.79 11.48
N GLY A 81 5.39 -4.65 10.49
CA GLY A 81 4.64 -4.25 9.31
C GLY A 81 3.14 -4.42 9.38
N LEU A 82 2.60 -4.98 10.46
CA LEU A 82 1.18 -5.31 10.51
C LEU A 82 0.27 -4.10 10.39
N GLY A 83 0.68 -2.97 10.95
CA GLY A 83 -0.13 -1.75 10.89
C GLY A 83 -0.31 -1.19 9.49
N MET A 84 0.51 -1.61 8.53
CA MET A 84 0.47 -1.09 7.16
C MET A 84 -0.38 -1.96 6.22
N VAL A 85 -0.69 -3.19 6.63
CA VAL A 85 -1.39 -4.13 5.75
C VAL A 85 -2.78 -3.65 5.38
N ASN A 86 -3.52 -3.14 6.34
CA ASN A 86 -4.88 -2.67 6.09
C ASN A 86 -4.92 -1.51 5.10
N SER A 87 -3.91 -0.65 5.13
CA SER A 87 -3.82 0.47 4.20
C SER A 87 -3.71 -0.03 2.76
N ILE A 88 -2.87 -1.03 2.54
CA ILE A 88 -2.69 -1.60 1.21
C ILE A 88 -3.94 -2.38 0.78
N LEU A 89 -4.56 -3.12 1.70
CA LEU A 89 -5.79 -3.86 1.40
C LEU A 89 -6.94 -2.93 1.04
N THR A 90 -6.95 -1.71 1.57
CA THR A 90 -7.94 -0.72 1.18
C THR A 90 -7.81 -0.36 -0.29
N LEU A 91 -6.57 -0.31 -0.79
CA LEU A 91 -6.32 0.00 -2.21
C LEU A 91 -6.58 -1.21 -3.09
N VAL A 92 -6.20 -2.40 -2.68
CA VAL A 92 -6.36 -3.62 -3.46
C VAL A 92 -6.96 -4.71 -2.57
N PRO A 93 -8.28 -4.72 -2.41
CA PRO A 93 -8.92 -5.68 -1.51
C PRO A 93 -8.70 -7.15 -1.86
N SER A 94 -8.39 -7.42 -3.13
CA SER A 94 -8.16 -8.79 -3.58
C SER A 94 -6.74 -9.29 -3.33
N ALA A 95 -5.86 -8.46 -2.79
CA ALA A 95 -4.50 -8.85 -2.52
C ALA A 95 -4.45 -9.96 -1.45
N LYS A 96 -3.50 -10.87 -1.63
CA LYS A 96 -3.28 -11.94 -0.66
C LYS A 96 -2.26 -11.49 0.36
N VAL A 97 -2.42 -11.96 1.58
CA VAL A 97 -1.52 -11.61 2.67
C VAL A 97 -0.73 -12.85 3.09
N GLY A 98 0.60 -12.77 2.99
CA GLY A 98 1.50 -13.76 3.56
C GLY A 98 2.14 -13.16 4.80
N HIS A 99 2.83 -13.98 5.56
CA HIS A 99 3.49 -13.51 6.78
C HIS A 99 4.92 -13.99 6.86
N VAL A 100 5.82 -13.08 7.23
CA VAL A 100 7.21 -13.40 7.52
C VAL A 100 7.47 -12.94 8.95
N GLY A 101 7.85 -13.87 9.80
CA GLY A 101 8.18 -13.55 11.17
C GLY A 101 9.67 -13.38 11.36
N LEU A 102 10.04 -12.29 12.02
CA LEU A 102 11.41 -12.08 12.45
C LEU A 102 11.41 -12.07 13.98
N TYR A 103 12.26 -12.88 14.55
CA TYR A 103 12.35 -13.01 15.98
C TYR A 103 13.75 -12.65 16.43
N ARG A 104 13.80 -11.91 17.51
CA ARG A 104 15.08 -11.58 18.10
C ARG A 104 15.47 -12.72 19.05
N ASP A 105 16.66 -13.27 18.87
CA ASP A 105 17.13 -14.29 19.77
C ASP A 105 17.42 -13.70 21.14
N PRO A 106 17.05 -14.40 22.21
CA PRO A 106 17.30 -13.91 23.55
C PRO A 106 18.80 -13.86 23.88
#